data_81b8f505e288e5abee6468bc17ec47a0
#
_entry.id   81b8f505e288e5abee6468bc17ec47a0
#
_cell.length_a   1.000
_cell.length_b   1.000
_cell.length_c   1.000
_cell.angle_alpha   90.00
_cell.angle_beta   90.00
_cell.angle_gamma   90.00
#
_symmetry.space_group_name_H-M   'P 1'
#
loop_
_entity.id
_entity.type
_entity.pdbx_description
1 polymer ?
#
loop_
_entity_poly.entity_id
_entity_poly.type
_entity_poly.pdbx_seq_one_letter_code
_entity_poly.pdbx_strand_id
1 'polypeptide(L)'
;MNQKFNLKANNFIKNMLRYSYLIIMALLLNAVVNEIIVSANKIISVNIDYMLSGEAVDIGSIIEKFIYLTLSGFVLSFAGSRLSLKYAVRVINSYRKQISCKLYRIDYSYYDNAGTATIINKVNSDIAEAESFLTEHFATIITNITAALIYANYVRRINVVLFVAVVVSYPLVIWLSNILVKKMRDVSKVYRLKVDAMLGIDHEAIMGYQIIKAFGLQKYFENRMHKASEELVETEQIRTGISNTAIVIRRLIQWIPSILCAFLSIWLVRSGQLTVGELVGFVVILEKFVESIIGIPFAIVDATGCMVCIGRLEGILSAKDEHFGDKTYKATNIANSVSDENVLDEDYVIEFDNIKFAYKEGENVLNDVSFKIKNGENIAIVGSSGGGKTTIFRLLCGLYHASDGTYKLYGMDINEWNIESARENMALVSQDTFLFPGTIEENIRYGNINATHDEVVNACKDARIHDFIEGLTDGYETVISEGGSQLSGGQRQRIAIARAILKNTPILLLDEPTSAIDEGTEQLIQDALDRLCKGKTSITIAHRLSTIKDADRIIVLQHGRIVEAGTHKQLLDMGGVYAEMYGEG
;
A
#
# COMPACT_ATOMS: atom_id res chain seq x y z
N MET A 1 -18.69 12.72 10.66
CA MET A 1 -17.47 11.92 10.49
C MET A 1 -16.31 12.60 11.22
N ASN A 2 -16.28 12.50 12.55
CA ASN A 2 -15.25 13.08 13.40
C ASN A 2 -14.40 11.94 13.98
N GLN A 3 -13.49 11.38 13.17
CA GLN A 3 -12.36 10.65 13.77
C GLN A 3 -11.43 11.72 14.36
N LYS A 4 -11.44 11.84 15.69
CA LYS A 4 -10.45 12.62 16.43
C LYS A 4 -9.08 12.01 16.10
N PHE A 5 -8.29 12.72 15.33
CA PHE A 5 -6.91 12.37 15.00
C PHE A 5 -6.12 12.22 16.30
N ASN A 6 -5.80 11.01 16.65
CA ASN A 6 -4.99 10.71 17.84
C ASN A 6 -3.50 10.89 17.47
N LEU A 7 -3.02 12.13 17.52
CA LEU A 7 -1.64 12.52 17.16
C LEU A 7 -0.55 11.70 17.89
N LYS A 8 -0.89 11.10 19.04
CA LYS A 8 0.08 10.34 19.86
C LYS A 8 0.48 8.96 19.31
N ALA A 9 -0.30 8.41 18.38
CA ALA A 9 -0.06 7.07 17.82
C ALA A 9 0.35 7.08 16.34
N ASN A 10 0.60 8.25 15.75
CA ASN A 10 0.88 8.37 14.33
C ASN A 10 2.35 8.01 14.04
N ASN A 11 2.56 6.88 13.36
CA ASN A 11 3.90 6.39 13.01
C ASN A 11 4.62 7.34 12.03
N PHE A 12 3.87 8.04 11.19
CA PHE A 12 4.41 9.05 10.29
C PHE A 12 5.09 10.19 11.07
N ILE A 13 4.41 10.74 12.09
CA ILE A 13 4.97 11.80 12.95
C ILE A 13 6.21 11.30 13.71
N LYS A 14 6.19 10.04 14.20
CA LYS A 14 7.36 9.46 14.85
C LYS A 14 8.56 9.41 13.90
N ASN A 15 8.36 9.06 12.63
CA ASN A 15 9.41 9.06 11.62
C ASN A 15 9.90 10.49 11.33
N MET A 16 9.00 11.48 11.24
CA MET A 16 9.36 12.89 11.11
C MET A 16 10.24 13.37 12.27
N LEU A 17 9.88 13.06 13.50
CA LEU A 17 10.63 13.42 14.70
C LEU A 17 12.00 12.72 14.76
N ARG A 18 12.08 11.46 14.35
CA ARG A 18 13.33 10.69 14.34
C ARG A 18 14.42 11.33 13.48
N TYR A 19 14.04 11.94 12.36
CA TYR A 19 14.97 12.58 11.42
C TYR A 19 14.95 14.11 11.52
N SER A 20 14.30 14.69 12.53
CA SER A 20 14.12 16.16 12.70
C SER A 20 15.42 16.95 12.69
N TYR A 21 16.54 16.36 13.12
CA TYR A 21 17.84 17.03 13.10
C TYR A 21 18.26 17.50 11.70
N LEU A 22 17.87 16.78 10.63
CA LEU A 22 18.17 17.16 9.24
C LEU A 22 17.39 18.40 8.82
N ILE A 23 16.10 18.46 9.15
CA ILE A 23 15.27 19.61 8.81
C ILE A 23 15.66 20.83 9.66
N ILE A 24 16.01 20.64 10.94
CA ILE A 24 16.50 21.73 11.81
C ILE A 24 17.78 22.32 11.23
N MET A 25 18.75 21.50 10.80
CA MET A 25 19.96 21.99 10.12
C MET A 25 19.63 22.74 8.83
N ALA A 26 18.72 22.21 8.01
CA ALA A 26 18.29 22.90 6.79
C ALA A 26 17.66 24.26 7.09
N LEU A 27 16.86 24.35 8.15
CA LEU A 27 16.24 25.60 8.60
C LEU A 27 17.26 26.62 9.08
N LEU A 28 18.27 26.19 9.84
CA LEU A 28 19.35 27.08 10.27
C LEU A 28 20.12 27.65 9.07
N LEU A 29 20.42 26.79 8.07
CA LEU A 29 21.07 27.26 6.84
C LEU A 29 20.18 28.25 6.07
N ASN A 30 18.89 27.98 5.92
CA ASN A 30 17.95 28.87 5.27
C ASN A 30 17.75 30.19 6.05
N ALA A 31 17.79 30.16 7.39
CA ALA A 31 17.75 31.37 8.21
C ALA A 31 18.98 32.27 7.92
N VAL A 32 20.18 31.66 7.83
CA VAL A 32 21.40 32.39 7.45
C VAL A 32 21.28 32.97 6.03
N VAL A 33 20.71 32.24 5.07
CA VAL A 33 20.45 32.76 3.71
C VAL A 33 19.53 33.98 3.75
N ASN A 34 18.45 33.93 4.53
CA ASN A 34 17.54 35.08 4.65
C ASN A 34 18.22 36.28 5.33
N GLU A 35 19.10 36.07 6.31
CA GLU A 35 19.92 37.15 6.90
C GLU A 35 20.93 37.72 5.90
N ILE A 36 21.49 36.90 5.01
CA ILE A 36 22.35 37.37 3.89
C ILE A 36 21.54 38.28 2.96
N ILE A 37 20.29 37.92 2.62
CA ILE A 37 19.40 38.75 1.79
C ILE A 37 19.15 40.09 2.47
N VAL A 38 18.83 40.08 3.76
CA VAL A 38 18.63 41.31 4.56
C VAL A 38 19.92 42.15 4.59
N SER A 39 21.08 41.54 4.77
CA SER A 39 22.37 42.24 4.81
C SER A 39 22.73 42.86 3.45
N ALA A 40 22.48 42.13 2.36
CA ALA A 40 22.69 42.66 1.00
C ALA A 40 21.76 43.86 0.76
N ASN A 41 20.51 43.76 1.16
CA ASN A 41 19.54 44.89 1.05
C ASN A 41 19.98 46.10 1.88
N LYS A 42 20.48 45.91 3.10
CA LYS A 42 21.00 46.99 3.95
C LYS A 42 22.19 47.71 3.30
N ILE A 43 23.11 46.97 2.63
CA ILE A 43 24.21 47.55 1.87
C ILE A 43 23.68 48.48 0.78
N ILE A 44 22.65 48.08 0.02
CA ILE A 44 22.02 48.90 -1.01
C ILE A 44 21.46 50.17 -0.37
N SER A 45 20.64 50.02 0.67
CA SER A 45 19.97 51.11 1.38
C SER A 45 20.97 52.19 1.84
N VAL A 46 22.02 51.79 2.55
CA VAL A 46 23.02 52.73 3.09
C VAL A 46 23.81 53.45 1.98
N ASN A 47 24.16 52.75 0.91
CA ASN A 47 24.90 53.36 -0.19
C ASN A 47 24.07 54.31 -1.04
N ILE A 48 22.73 54.10 -1.13
CA ILE A 48 21.81 55.07 -1.73
C ILE A 48 21.80 56.38 -0.90
N ASP A 49 21.75 56.28 0.41
CA ASP A 49 21.80 57.46 1.27
C ASP A 49 23.12 58.21 1.16
N TYR A 50 24.26 57.54 1.09
CA TYR A 50 25.58 58.14 0.83
C TYR A 50 25.64 58.86 -0.53
N MET A 51 25.08 58.24 -1.59
CA MET A 51 25.05 58.88 -2.92
C MET A 51 24.20 60.15 -2.89
N LEU A 52 23.09 60.15 -2.17
CA LEU A 52 22.20 61.33 -2.05
C LEU A 52 22.78 62.43 -1.19
N SER A 53 23.64 62.10 -0.21
CA SER A 53 24.35 63.08 0.60
C SER A 53 25.60 63.66 -0.09
N GLY A 54 25.94 63.21 -1.30
CA GLY A 54 27.11 63.68 -2.05
C GLY A 54 28.44 63.06 -1.59
N GLU A 55 28.41 62.01 -0.78
CA GLU A 55 29.57 61.28 -0.36
C GLU A 55 30.08 60.33 -1.47
N ALA A 56 31.39 60.17 -1.57
CA ALA A 56 32.00 59.27 -2.55
C ALA A 56 31.72 57.80 -2.18
N VAL A 57 31.07 57.06 -3.08
CA VAL A 57 30.74 55.64 -2.90
C VAL A 57 31.73 54.78 -3.68
N ASP A 58 32.43 53.87 -3.00
CA ASP A 58 33.31 52.91 -3.64
C ASP A 58 32.50 51.71 -4.23
N ILE A 59 32.14 51.87 -5.51
CA ILE A 59 31.37 50.85 -6.27
C ILE A 59 32.13 49.52 -6.31
N GLY A 60 33.47 49.52 -6.36
CA GLY A 60 34.25 48.30 -6.40
C GLY A 60 34.07 47.41 -5.17
N SER A 61 34.13 48.03 -3.99
CA SER A 61 33.93 47.31 -2.71
C SER A 61 32.49 46.81 -2.55
N ILE A 62 31.51 47.54 -3.09
CA ILE A 62 30.09 47.10 -3.07
C ILE A 62 29.91 45.84 -3.94
N ILE A 63 30.45 45.85 -5.16
CA ILE A 63 30.38 44.72 -6.08
C ILE A 63 31.05 43.49 -5.46
N GLU A 64 32.22 43.62 -4.89
CA GLU A 64 32.92 42.53 -4.21
C GLU A 64 32.09 41.91 -3.09
N LYS A 65 31.53 42.73 -2.21
CA LYS A 65 30.64 42.28 -1.13
C LYS A 65 29.38 41.56 -1.67
N PHE A 66 28.78 42.07 -2.74
CA PHE A 66 27.63 41.44 -3.38
C PHE A 66 27.98 40.08 -3.96
N ILE A 67 29.08 39.95 -4.66
CA ILE A 67 29.58 38.67 -5.21
C ILE A 67 29.78 37.66 -4.07
N TYR A 68 30.44 38.06 -2.98
CA TYR A 68 30.68 37.20 -1.83
C TYR A 68 29.35 36.74 -1.18
N LEU A 69 28.41 37.67 -0.91
CA LEU A 69 27.12 37.37 -0.31
C LEU A 69 26.27 36.44 -1.21
N THR A 70 26.28 36.70 -2.51
CA THR A 70 25.54 35.88 -3.48
C THR A 70 26.11 34.47 -3.55
N LEU A 71 27.44 34.34 -3.62
CA LEU A 71 28.08 33.02 -3.71
C LEU A 71 27.88 32.20 -2.43
N SER A 72 28.06 32.86 -1.26
CA SER A 72 27.83 32.22 0.03
C SER A 72 26.37 31.81 0.21
N GLY A 73 25.42 32.70 -0.17
CA GLY A 73 23.98 32.41 -0.16
C GLY A 73 23.61 31.24 -1.05
N PHE A 74 24.20 31.16 -2.25
CA PHE A 74 23.98 30.03 -3.17
C PHE A 74 24.44 28.70 -2.57
N VAL A 75 25.67 28.63 -2.04
CA VAL A 75 26.23 27.41 -1.43
C VAL A 75 25.39 26.95 -0.24
N LEU A 76 24.99 27.89 0.64
CA LEU A 76 24.16 27.58 1.82
C LEU A 76 22.75 27.15 1.44
N SER A 77 22.14 27.79 0.46
CA SER A 77 20.82 27.42 -0.06
C SER A 77 20.84 26.03 -0.68
N PHE A 78 21.86 25.72 -1.48
CA PHE A 78 22.07 24.39 -2.07
C PHE A 78 22.22 23.31 -0.98
N ALA A 79 23.05 23.56 0.03
CA ALA A 79 23.24 22.66 1.16
C ALA A 79 21.92 22.45 1.96
N GLY A 80 21.19 23.54 2.22
CA GLY A 80 19.88 23.49 2.89
C GLY A 80 18.85 22.65 2.12
N SER A 81 18.76 22.85 0.80
CA SER A 81 17.86 22.08 -0.07
C SER A 81 18.22 20.59 -0.10
N ARG A 82 19.51 20.26 -0.15
CA ARG A 82 19.99 18.87 -0.08
C ARG A 82 19.65 18.19 1.25
N LEU A 83 19.73 18.91 2.36
CA LEU A 83 19.36 18.38 3.69
C LEU A 83 17.84 18.18 3.80
N SER A 84 17.04 19.11 3.28
CA SER A 84 15.59 18.99 3.25
C SER A 84 15.14 17.77 2.42
N LEU A 85 15.74 17.59 1.24
CA LEU A 85 15.46 16.39 0.41
C LEU A 85 15.88 15.09 1.12
N LYS A 86 17.06 15.07 1.74
CA LYS A 86 17.54 13.91 2.50
C LYS A 86 16.63 13.58 3.68
N TYR A 87 16.07 14.61 4.34
CA TYR A 87 15.04 14.44 5.37
C TYR A 87 13.80 13.76 4.80
N ALA A 88 13.20 14.29 3.74
CA ALA A 88 11.99 13.77 3.11
C ALA A 88 12.17 12.30 2.70
N VAL A 89 13.25 11.99 1.97
CA VAL A 89 13.56 10.63 1.51
C VAL A 89 13.72 9.65 2.67
N ARG A 90 14.39 10.04 3.76
CA ARG A 90 14.56 9.16 4.93
C ARG A 90 13.24 8.89 5.66
N VAL A 91 12.41 9.92 5.84
CA VAL A 91 11.09 9.77 6.48
C VAL A 91 10.21 8.83 5.66
N ILE A 92 10.10 9.07 4.36
CA ILE A 92 9.26 8.26 3.45
C ILE A 92 9.75 6.82 3.35
N ASN A 93 11.05 6.58 3.17
CA ASN A 93 11.58 5.22 3.07
C ASN A 93 11.38 4.43 4.38
N SER A 94 11.55 5.08 5.53
CA SER A 94 11.26 4.45 6.83
C SER A 94 9.76 4.09 6.96
N TYR A 95 8.88 4.98 6.51
CA TYR A 95 7.43 4.78 6.57
C TYR A 95 6.98 3.71 5.57
N ARG A 96 7.49 3.73 4.32
CA ARG A 96 7.26 2.69 3.31
C ARG A 96 7.65 1.30 3.81
N LYS A 97 8.85 1.19 4.43
CA LYS A 97 9.30 -0.07 5.03
C LYS A 97 8.35 -0.56 6.12
N GLN A 98 7.86 0.32 7.00
CA GLN A 98 6.89 -0.06 8.03
C GLN A 98 5.58 -0.58 7.43
N ILE A 99 5.06 0.08 6.39
CA ILE A 99 3.84 -0.37 5.70
C ILE A 99 4.08 -1.72 5.01
N SER A 100 5.19 -1.87 4.28
CA SER A 100 5.51 -3.14 3.62
C SER A 100 5.63 -4.29 4.62
N CYS A 101 6.35 -4.09 5.73
CA CYS A 101 6.45 -5.12 6.79
C CYS A 101 5.08 -5.43 7.43
N LYS A 102 4.22 -4.43 7.57
CA LYS A 102 2.87 -4.61 8.12
C LYS A 102 1.99 -5.42 7.19
N LEU A 103 2.07 -5.17 5.86
CA LEU A 103 1.30 -5.93 4.88
C LEU A 103 1.55 -7.44 4.95
N TYR A 104 2.76 -7.89 5.30
CA TYR A 104 3.04 -9.32 5.47
C TYR A 104 2.49 -9.93 6.77
N ARG A 105 2.05 -9.11 7.72
CA ARG A 105 1.58 -9.55 9.05
C ARG A 105 0.09 -9.31 9.29
N ILE A 106 -0.56 -8.62 8.39
CA ILE A 106 -1.98 -8.29 8.50
C ILE A 106 -2.83 -9.56 8.37
N ASP A 107 -3.89 -9.64 9.16
CA ASP A 107 -4.90 -10.69 9.08
C ASP A 107 -5.44 -10.85 7.64
N TYR A 108 -5.60 -12.09 7.18
CA TYR A 108 -6.03 -12.41 5.83
C TYR A 108 -7.40 -11.81 5.46
N SER A 109 -8.30 -11.68 6.44
CA SER A 109 -9.62 -11.08 6.26
C SER A 109 -9.56 -9.64 5.72
N TYR A 110 -8.48 -8.91 6.00
CA TYR A 110 -8.27 -7.57 5.48
C TYR A 110 -8.10 -7.57 3.94
N TYR A 111 -7.38 -8.56 3.41
CA TYR A 111 -7.16 -8.71 1.96
C TYR A 111 -8.42 -9.16 1.23
N ASP A 112 -9.15 -10.10 1.81
CA ASP A 112 -10.38 -10.65 1.23
C ASP A 112 -11.48 -9.57 1.15
N ASN A 113 -11.60 -8.71 2.18
CA ASN A 113 -12.58 -7.62 2.21
C ASN A 113 -12.24 -6.43 1.30
N ALA A 114 -10.96 -6.06 1.19
CA ALA A 114 -10.55 -4.84 0.47
C ALA A 114 -10.14 -5.10 -0.98
N GLY A 115 -9.75 -6.31 -1.32
CA GLY A 115 -9.18 -6.70 -2.60
C GLY A 115 -7.72 -6.25 -2.75
N THR A 116 -6.85 -7.16 -3.15
CA THR A 116 -5.38 -6.95 -3.21
C THR A 116 -4.99 -5.78 -4.11
N ALA A 117 -5.59 -5.68 -5.31
CA ALA A 117 -5.30 -4.59 -6.25
C ALA A 117 -5.66 -3.21 -5.67
N THR A 118 -6.78 -3.11 -4.94
CA THR A 118 -7.21 -1.88 -4.28
C THR A 118 -6.22 -1.46 -3.19
N ILE A 119 -5.71 -2.40 -2.41
CA ILE A 119 -4.72 -2.15 -1.36
C ILE A 119 -3.42 -1.63 -1.98
N ILE A 120 -2.90 -2.30 -3.01
CA ILE A 120 -1.65 -1.92 -3.69
C ILE A 120 -1.75 -0.52 -4.29
N ASN A 121 -2.83 -0.25 -5.05
CA ASN A 121 -3.05 1.06 -5.66
C ASN A 121 -3.15 2.16 -4.59
N LYS A 122 -3.89 1.91 -3.52
CA LYS A 122 -4.07 2.84 -2.41
C LYS A 122 -2.75 3.12 -1.68
N VAL A 123 -1.96 2.09 -1.40
CA VAL A 123 -0.66 2.24 -0.74
C VAL A 123 0.29 3.05 -1.62
N ASN A 124 0.39 2.74 -2.92
CA ASN A 124 1.29 3.43 -3.83
C ASN A 124 0.89 4.90 -4.01
N SER A 125 -0.39 5.19 -4.26
CA SER A 125 -0.86 6.57 -4.45
C SER A 125 -0.73 7.41 -3.18
N ASP A 126 -1.09 6.86 -2.02
CA ASP A 126 -1.05 7.59 -0.75
C ASP A 126 0.39 7.84 -0.27
N ILE A 127 1.32 6.90 -0.53
CA ILE A 127 2.75 7.12 -0.27
C ILE A 127 3.32 8.18 -1.20
N ALA A 128 2.97 8.17 -2.49
CA ALA A 128 3.43 9.18 -3.44
C ALA A 128 2.96 10.59 -3.07
N GLU A 129 1.72 10.75 -2.61
CA GLU A 129 1.18 12.02 -2.13
C GLU A 129 1.92 12.50 -0.86
N ALA A 130 2.20 11.60 0.07
CA ALA A 130 3.00 11.91 1.27
C ALA A 130 4.45 12.28 0.91
N GLU A 131 5.04 11.65 -0.09
CA GLU A 131 6.38 11.95 -0.61
C GLU A 131 6.42 13.34 -1.24
N SER A 132 5.48 13.66 -2.15
CA SER A 132 5.35 14.97 -2.78
C SER A 132 5.19 16.08 -1.72
N PHE A 133 4.33 15.87 -0.73
CA PHE A 133 4.16 16.82 0.36
C PHE A 133 5.46 17.09 1.12
N LEU A 134 6.21 16.05 1.48
CA LEU A 134 7.47 16.23 2.23
C LEU A 134 8.58 16.86 1.40
N THR A 135 8.65 16.54 0.11
CA THR A 135 9.72 17.03 -0.78
C THR A 135 9.48 18.45 -1.27
N GLU A 136 8.23 18.82 -1.55
CA GLU A 136 7.91 20.09 -2.22
C GLU A 136 7.30 21.13 -1.25
N HIS A 137 6.42 20.71 -0.35
CA HIS A 137 5.61 21.63 0.44
C HIS A 137 6.09 21.80 1.88
N PHE A 138 6.48 20.72 2.55
CA PHE A 138 6.82 20.77 3.97
C PHE A 138 8.03 21.66 4.29
N ALA A 139 9.11 21.51 3.53
CA ALA A 139 10.29 22.35 3.67
C ALA A 139 9.97 23.81 3.37
N THR A 140 9.16 24.06 2.33
CA THR A 140 8.71 25.40 1.92
C THR A 140 7.87 26.08 3.01
N ILE A 141 6.96 25.37 3.68
CA ILE A 141 6.18 25.92 4.80
C ILE A 141 7.11 26.47 5.88
N ILE A 142 8.05 25.65 6.31
CA ILE A 142 8.90 26.00 7.44
C ILE A 142 9.92 27.10 7.07
N THR A 143 10.46 27.05 5.85
CA THR A 143 11.34 28.13 5.34
C THR A 143 10.60 29.45 5.20
N ASN A 144 9.35 29.44 4.74
CA ASN A 144 8.53 30.65 4.65
C ASN A 144 8.19 31.23 6.02
N ILE A 145 7.92 30.41 7.02
CA ILE A 145 7.69 30.88 8.40
C ILE A 145 8.95 31.54 8.95
N THR A 146 10.12 30.91 8.79
CA THR A 146 11.40 31.49 9.25
C THR A 146 11.75 32.77 8.51
N ALA A 147 11.56 32.81 7.19
CA ALA A 147 11.75 34.00 6.37
C ALA A 147 10.84 35.15 6.80
N ALA A 148 9.54 34.87 7.01
CA ALA A 148 8.57 35.86 7.47
C ALA A 148 8.98 36.46 8.82
N LEU A 149 9.47 35.65 9.78
CA LEU A 149 9.95 36.14 11.07
C LEU A 149 11.17 37.06 10.94
N ILE A 150 12.14 36.68 10.09
CA ILE A 150 13.35 37.49 9.85
C ILE A 150 13.00 38.82 9.18
N TYR A 151 12.19 38.77 8.12
CA TYR A 151 11.78 39.99 7.41
C TYR A 151 10.87 40.90 8.27
N ALA A 152 9.97 40.32 9.07
CA ALA A 152 9.17 41.06 10.04
C ALA A 152 10.04 41.83 11.04
N ASN A 153 11.09 41.17 11.59
CA ASN A 153 12.02 41.81 12.50
C ASN A 153 12.84 42.94 11.83
N TYR A 154 13.24 42.72 10.58
CA TYR A 154 13.93 43.75 9.81
C TYR A 154 13.03 44.99 9.56
N VAL A 155 11.81 44.81 9.08
CA VAL A 155 10.84 45.89 8.85
C VAL A 155 10.54 46.67 10.15
N ARG A 156 10.36 45.95 11.27
CA ARG A 156 10.16 46.57 12.61
C ARG A 156 11.34 47.45 13.02
N ARG A 157 12.58 47.06 12.67
CA ARG A 157 13.79 47.84 12.98
C ARG A 157 13.93 49.10 12.12
N ILE A 158 13.42 49.10 10.90
CA ILE A 158 13.36 50.29 10.04
C ILE A 158 12.36 51.28 10.60
N ASN A 159 11.08 50.89 10.70
CA ASN A 159 10.04 51.75 11.20
C ASN A 159 8.84 50.94 11.73
N VAL A 160 8.42 51.22 12.98
CA VAL A 160 7.34 50.50 13.63
C VAL A 160 5.98 50.78 12.96
N VAL A 161 5.77 52.00 12.42
CA VAL A 161 4.52 52.38 11.73
C VAL A 161 4.35 51.56 10.45
N LEU A 162 5.42 51.37 9.67
CA LEU A 162 5.43 50.52 8.49
C LEU A 162 5.16 49.06 8.86
N PHE A 163 5.78 48.56 9.93
CA PHE A 163 5.55 47.19 10.42
C PHE A 163 4.06 46.99 10.78
N VAL A 164 3.46 47.89 11.52
CA VAL A 164 2.03 47.80 11.88
C VAL A 164 1.14 47.87 10.64
N ALA A 165 1.43 48.76 9.69
CA ALA A 165 0.68 48.87 8.44
C ALA A 165 0.71 47.57 7.62
N VAL A 166 1.86 46.96 7.55
CA VAL A 166 2.02 45.64 6.91
C VAL A 166 1.18 44.59 7.64
N VAL A 167 1.35 44.44 8.95
CA VAL A 167 0.66 43.38 9.76
C VAL A 167 -0.87 43.57 9.68
N VAL A 168 -1.38 44.79 9.71
CA VAL A 168 -2.82 45.08 9.62
C VAL A 168 -3.40 44.81 8.22
N SER A 169 -2.60 44.96 7.16
CA SER A 169 -3.04 44.66 5.79
C SER A 169 -3.20 43.15 5.49
N TYR A 170 -2.49 42.27 6.21
CA TYR A 170 -2.48 40.84 5.94
C TYR A 170 -3.77 40.09 6.21
N PRO A 171 -4.51 40.32 7.30
CA PRO A 171 -5.81 39.66 7.50
C PRO A 171 -6.77 39.89 6.34
N LEU A 172 -6.75 41.07 5.72
CA LEU A 172 -7.54 41.36 4.52
C LEU A 172 -7.10 40.51 3.33
N VAL A 173 -5.79 40.44 3.08
CA VAL A 173 -5.20 39.61 2.00
C VAL A 173 -5.52 38.13 2.17
N ILE A 174 -5.38 37.61 3.39
CA ILE A 174 -5.69 36.21 3.70
C ILE A 174 -7.20 35.95 3.53
N TRP A 175 -8.07 36.84 3.99
CA TRP A 175 -9.52 36.69 3.85
C TRP A 175 -9.95 36.65 2.38
N LEU A 176 -9.48 37.59 1.56
CA LEU A 176 -9.72 37.61 0.12
C LEU A 176 -9.18 36.37 -0.60
N SER A 177 -7.98 35.93 -0.23
CA SER A 177 -7.37 34.69 -0.79
C SER A 177 -8.19 33.44 -0.45
N ASN A 178 -8.73 33.32 0.75
CA ASN A 178 -9.55 32.20 1.17
C ASN A 178 -10.85 32.05 0.36
N ILE A 179 -11.45 33.15 -0.07
CA ILE A 179 -12.64 33.15 -0.94
C ILE A 179 -12.31 32.48 -2.28
N LEU A 180 -11.16 32.84 -2.87
CA LEU A 180 -10.70 32.27 -4.13
C LEU A 180 -10.37 30.78 -4.01
N VAL A 181 -9.66 30.39 -2.95
CA VAL A 181 -9.29 29.00 -2.66
C VAL A 181 -10.54 28.13 -2.49
N LYS A 182 -11.59 28.63 -1.82
CA LYS A 182 -12.84 27.88 -1.66
C LYS A 182 -13.48 27.57 -3.02
N LYS A 183 -13.58 28.55 -3.91
CA LYS A 183 -14.15 28.36 -5.25
C LYS A 183 -13.33 27.37 -6.10
N MET A 184 -12.01 27.48 -6.05
CA MET A 184 -11.11 26.52 -6.73
C MET A 184 -11.29 25.09 -6.22
N ARG A 185 -11.44 24.91 -4.91
CA ARG A 185 -11.63 23.60 -4.28
C ARG A 185 -12.91 22.91 -4.76
N ASP A 186 -14.01 23.65 -4.86
CA ASP A 186 -15.30 23.08 -5.25
C ASP A 186 -15.27 22.58 -6.71
N VAL A 187 -14.67 23.36 -7.62
CA VAL A 187 -14.50 22.94 -9.02
C VAL A 187 -13.52 21.79 -9.16
N SER A 188 -12.44 21.79 -8.40
CA SER A 188 -11.47 20.67 -8.40
C SER A 188 -12.08 19.35 -7.92
N LYS A 189 -13.08 19.38 -7.03
CA LYS A 189 -13.82 18.17 -6.64
C LYS A 189 -14.63 17.60 -7.81
N VAL A 190 -15.34 18.46 -8.56
CA VAL A 190 -16.11 18.03 -9.72
C VAL A 190 -15.18 17.43 -10.78
N TYR A 191 -14.06 18.09 -11.06
CA TYR A 191 -13.04 17.59 -11.97
C TYR A 191 -12.54 16.19 -11.59
N ARG A 192 -12.18 15.96 -10.32
CA ARG A 192 -11.75 14.65 -9.83
C ARG A 192 -12.80 13.57 -10.06
N LEU A 193 -14.06 13.85 -9.79
CA LEU A 193 -15.16 12.88 -10.05
C LEU A 193 -15.26 12.51 -11.54
N LYS A 194 -15.02 13.48 -12.45
CA LYS A 194 -15.02 13.20 -13.90
C LYS A 194 -13.79 12.38 -14.33
N VAL A 195 -12.61 12.67 -13.74
CA VAL A 195 -11.41 11.84 -13.93
C VAL A 195 -11.64 10.41 -13.47
N ASP A 196 -12.20 10.22 -12.28
CA ASP A 196 -12.49 8.89 -11.73
C ASP A 196 -13.49 8.12 -12.61
N ALA A 197 -14.51 8.81 -13.14
CA ALA A 197 -15.47 8.20 -14.06
C ALA A 197 -14.82 7.79 -15.40
N MET A 198 -13.93 8.61 -15.96
CA MET A 198 -13.18 8.27 -17.17
C MET A 198 -12.24 7.07 -16.95
N LEU A 199 -11.47 7.09 -15.85
CA LEU A 199 -10.60 5.96 -15.48
C LEU A 199 -11.40 4.66 -15.24
N GLY A 200 -12.65 4.78 -14.76
CA GLY A 200 -13.57 3.65 -14.64
C GLY A 200 -13.88 3.00 -15.99
N ILE A 201 -14.15 3.82 -17.02
CA ILE A 201 -14.41 3.32 -18.39
C ILE A 201 -13.15 2.64 -18.96
N ASP A 202 -11.97 3.24 -18.77
CA ASP A 202 -10.69 2.64 -19.18
C ASP A 202 -10.48 1.27 -18.53
N HIS A 203 -10.71 1.19 -17.23
CA HIS A 203 -10.58 -0.06 -16.48
C HIS A 203 -11.55 -1.13 -17.01
N GLU A 204 -12.84 -0.79 -17.21
CA GLU A 204 -13.82 -1.68 -17.82
C GLU A 204 -13.37 -2.17 -19.20
N ALA A 205 -12.85 -1.27 -20.03
CA ALA A 205 -12.41 -1.60 -21.39
C ALA A 205 -11.18 -2.52 -21.40
N ILE A 206 -10.22 -2.30 -20.51
CA ILE A 206 -9.02 -3.13 -20.39
C ILE A 206 -9.37 -4.52 -19.85
N MET A 207 -10.15 -4.60 -18.79
CA MET A 207 -10.55 -5.88 -18.20
C MET A 207 -11.49 -6.68 -19.11
N GLY A 208 -12.38 -5.97 -19.84
CA GLY A 208 -13.32 -6.58 -20.80
C GLY A 208 -12.80 -6.69 -22.23
N TYR A 209 -11.49 -6.49 -22.49
CA TYR A 209 -10.94 -6.39 -23.85
C TYR A 209 -11.31 -7.55 -24.76
N GLN A 210 -11.26 -8.79 -24.28
CA GLN A 210 -11.63 -9.98 -25.05
C GLN A 210 -13.12 -9.94 -25.46
N ILE A 211 -13.98 -9.54 -24.53
CA ILE A 211 -15.44 -9.42 -24.78
C ILE A 211 -15.70 -8.31 -25.81
N ILE A 212 -15.05 -7.16 -25.64
CA ILE A 212 -15.16 -6.03 -26.57
C ILE A 212 -14.78 -6.47 -27.99
N LYS A 213 -13.70 -7.24 -28.15
CA LYS A 213 -13.26 -7.77 -29.44
C LYS A 213 -14.21 -8.83 -30.00
N ALA A 214 -14.61 -9.81 -29.17
CA ALA A 214 -15.46 -10.91 -29.59
C ALA A 214 -16.87 -10.45 -30.01
N PHE A 215 -17.42 -9.44 -29.35
CA PHE A 215 -18.77 -8.92 -29.63
C PHE A 215 -18.79 -7.66 -30.51
N GLY A 216 -17.63 -7.19 -31.00
CA GLY A 216 -17.57 -6.02 -31.88
C GLY A 216 -17.97 -4.69 -31.19
N LEU A 217 -17.74 -4.56 -29.88
CA LEU A 217 -18.18 -3.41 -29.09
C LEU A 217 -17.22 -2.21 -29.13
N GLN A 218 -16.19 -2.22 -30.00
CA GLN A 218 -15.15 -1.18 -30.03
C GLN A 218 -15.76 0.21 -30.20
N LYS A 219 -16.66 0.38 -31.17
CA LYS A 219 -17.30 1.67 -31.44
C LYS A 219 -18.18 2.16 -30.31
N TYR A 220 -18.78 1.24 -29.53
CA TYR A 220 -19.59 1.59 -28.38
C TYR A 220 -18.71 2.15 -27.26
N PHE A 221 -17.60 1.47 -26.93
CA PHE A 221 -16.67 1.94 -25.90
C PHE A 221 -15.92 3.20 -26.32
N GLU A 222 -15.54 3.32 -27.60
CA GLU A 222 -14.96 4.53 -28.16
C GLU A 222 -15.88 5.74 -27.99
N ASN A 223 -17.17 5.60 -28.29
CA ASN A 223 -18.16 6.66 -28.09
C ASN A 223 -18.36 7.01 -26.60
N ARG A 224 -18.38 6.01 -25.71
CA ARG A 224 -18.45 6.25 -24.26
C ARG A 224 -17.23 7.03 -23.76
N MET A 225 -16.04 6.64 -24.21
CA MET A 225 -14.79 7.30 -23.87
C MET A 225 -14.74 8.72 -24.41
N HIS A 226 -15.14 8.92 -25.68
CA HIS A 226 -15.19 10.24 -26.30
C HIS A 226 -16.10 11.20 -25.51
N LYS A 227 -17.30 10.75 -25.15
CA LYS A 227 -18.24 11.53 -24.34
C LYS A 227 -17.68 11.87 -22.95
N ALA A 228 -17.08 10.90 -22.26
CA ALA A 228 -16.46 11.15 -20.95
C ALA A 228 -15.28 12.12 -21.05
N SER A 229 -14.47 12.01 -22.12
CA SER A 229 -13.36 12.90 -22.43
C SER A 229 -13.85 14.34 -22.71
N GLU A 230 -14.92 14.51 -23.50
CA GLU A 230 -15.51 15.83 -23.77
C GLU A 230 -16.00 16.51 -22.47
N GLU A 231 -16.73 15.76 -21.63
CA GLU A 231 -17.19 16.25 -20.33
C GLU A 231 -16.01 16.61 -19.40
N LEU A 232 -14.92 15.85 -19.45
CA LEU A 232 -13.70 16.13 -18.69
C LEU A 232 -13.02 17.40 -19.19
N VAL A 233 -12.86 17.55 -20.53
CA VAL A 233 -12.25 18.73 -21.14
C VAL A 233 -13.06 20.01 -20.83
N GLU A 234 -14.38 19.96 -20.90
CA GLU A 234 -15.24 21.09 -20.52
C GLU A 234 -15.03 21.49 -19.03
N THR A 235 -15.03 20.48 -18.15
CA THR A 235 -14.80 20.71 -16.72
C THR A 235 -13.38 21.25 -16.46
N GLU A 236 -12.38 20.77 -17.19
CA GLU A 236 -10.99 21.23 -17.09
C GLU A 236 -10.85 22.67 -17.59
N GLN A 237 -11.52 23.05 -18.66
CA GLN A 237 -11.54 24.45 -19.15
C GLN A 237 -12.13 25.39 -18.09
N ILE A 238 -13.24 24.99 -17.46
CA ILE A 238 -13.84 25.76 -16.37
C ILE A 238 -12.87 25.86 -15.18
N ARG A 239 -12.27 24.74 -14.77
CA ARG A 239 -11.30 24.67 -13.68
C ARG A 239 -10.09 25.57 -13.96
N THR A 240 -9.51 25.45 -15.14
CA THR A 240 -8.32 26.21 -15.55
C THR A 240 -8.66 27.71 -15.68
N GLY A 241 -9.83 28.06 -16.21
CA GLY A 241 -10.30 29.43 -16.29
C GLY A 241 -10.43 30.07 -14.90
N ILE A 242 -11.05 29.37 -13.95
CA ILE A 242 -11.17 29.81 -12.56
C ILE A 242 -9.80 29.91 -11.90
N SER A 243 -8.93 28.90 -12.10
CA SER A 243 -7.57 28.87 -11.56
C SER A 243 -6.74 30.05 -12.05
N ASN A 244 -6.72 30.30 -13.37
CA ASN A 244 -5.99 31.42 -13.96
C ASN A 244 -6.51 32.77 -13.47
N THR A 245 -7.83 32.93 -13.43
CA THR A 245 -8.47 34.14 -12.88
C THR A 245 -8.07 34.33 -11.41
N ALA A 246 -8.09 33.27 -10.61
CA ALA A 246 -7.69 33.33 -9.20
C ALA A 246 -6.20 33.68 -9.05
N ILE A 247 -5.31 33.20 -9.94
CA ILE A 247 -3.88 33.59 -9.94
C ILE A 247 -3.71 35.08 -10.21
N VAL A 248 -4.41 35.63 -11.21
CA VAL A 248 -4.35 37.05 -11.54
C VAL A 248 -4.89 37.91 -10.37
N ILE A 249 -6.06 37.55 -9.85
CA ILE A 249 -6.66 38.26 -8.72
C ILE A 249 -5.73 38.17 -7.50
N ARG A 250 -5.14 37.04 -7.22
CA ARG A 250 -4.16 36.86 -6.15
C ARG A 250 -2.98 37.83 -6.30
N ARG A 251 -2.42 37.96 -7.51
CA ARG A 251 -1.31 38.89 -7.77
C ARG A 251 -1.74 40.34 -7.51
N LEU A 252 -2.94 40.73 -7.93
CA LEU A 252 -3.48 42.07 -7.66
C LEU A 252 -3.66 42.33 -6.15
N ILE A 253 -4.19 41.33 -5.42
CA ILE A 253 -4.34 41.40 -3.96
C ILE A 253 -2.97 41.53 -3.27
N GLN A 254 -1.93 40.87 -3.79
CA GLN A 254 -0.56 41.00 -3.28
C GLN A 254 0.00 42.41 -3.38
N TRP A 255 -0.42 43.20 -4.37
CA TRP A 255 0.05 44.57 -4.55
C TRP A 255 -0.60 45.55 -3.57
N ILE A 256 -1.76 45.22 -3.00
CA ILE A 256 -2.45 46.13 -2.06
C ILE A 256 -1.54 46.55 -0.89
N PRO A 257 -0.93 45.64 -0.09
CA PRO A 257 0.01 46.03 0.96
C PRO A 257 1.21 46.83 0.43
N SER A 258 1.75 46.41 -0.72
CA SER A 258 2.92 47.07 -1.32
C SER A 258 2.61 48.51 -1.72
N ILE A 259 1.46 48.78 -2.33
CA ILE A 259 1.04 50.10 -2.73
C ILE A 259 0.76 50.98 -1.49
N LEU A 260 -0.01 50.45 -0.52
CA LEU A 260 -0.32 51.17 0.72
C LEU A 260 0.95 51.55 1.48
N CYS A 261 1.87 50.58 1.62
CA CYS A 261 3.13 50.81 2.31
C CYS A 261 4.07 51.73 1.53
N ALA A 262 4.06 51.72 0.19
CA ALA A 262 4.83 52.66 -0.63
C ALA A 262 4.35 54.09 -0.40
N PHE A 263 3.03 54.37 -0.42
CA PHE A 263 2.50 55.72 -0.13
C PHE A 263 2.84 56.13 1.30
N LEU A 264 2.70 55.25 2.28
CA LEU A 264 3.01 55.57 3.68
C LEU A 264 4.52 55.83 3.85
N SER A 265 5.39 55.07 3.19
CA SER A 265 6.84 55.25 3.28
C SER A 265 7.30 56.56 2.61
N ILE A 266 6.68 57.00 1.49
CA ILE A 266 6.93 58.29 0.88
C ILE A 266 6.52 59.44 1.86
N TRP A 267 5.39 59.30 2.54
CA TRP A 267 4.96 60.29 3.55
C TRP A 267 5.95 60.34 4.73
N LEU A 268 6.46 59.20 5.21
CA LEU A 268 7.47 59.11 6.27
C LEU A 268 8.82 59.74 5.86
N VAL A 269 9.25 59.56 4.60
CA VAL A 269 10.44 60.24 4.07
C VAL A 269 10.26 61.75 4.08
N ARG A 270 9.09 62.25 3.62
CA ARG A 270 8.79 63.69 3.63
C ARG A 270 8.76 64.28 5.04
N SER A 271 8.35 63.50 6.05
CA SER A 271 8.36 63.90 7.46
C SER A 271 9.71 63.76 8.16
N GLY A 272 10.76 63.31 7.45
CA GLY A 272 12.10 63.11 7.99
C GLY A 272 12.23 61.90 8.93
N GLN A 273 11.24 61.02 8.96
CA GLN A 273 11.24 59.80 9.81
C GLN A 273 11.85 58.56 9.12
N LEU A 274 12.14 58.66 7.84
CA LEU A 274 12.70 57.59 7.02
C LEU A 274 13.68 58.20 6.00
N THR A 275 14.78 57.49 5.70
CA THR A 275 15.66 57.89 4.59
C THR A 275 15.19 57.33 3.25
N VAL A 276 15.68 57.86 2.13
CA VAL A 276 15.36 57.34 0.80
C VAL A 276 15.93 55.93 0.61
N GLY A 277 17.13 55.68 1.13
CA GLY A 277 17.74 54.37 1.11
C GLY A 277 16.94 53.31 1.92
N GLU A 278 16.45 53.71 3.10
CA GLU A 278 15.57 52.83 3.91
C GLU A 278 14.23 52.56 3.20
N LEU A 279 13.66 53.55 2.47
CA LEU A 279 12.46 53.33 1.65
C LEU A 279 12.70 52.25 0.58
N VAL A 280 13.80 52.36 -0.19
CA VAL A 280 14.14 51.38 -1.23
C VAL A 280 14.37 50.02 -0.61
N GLY A 281 15.14 49.94 0.47
CA GLY A 281 15.37 48.73 1.23
C GLY A 281 14.10 48.06 1.75
N PHE A 282 13.16 48.89 2.25
CA PHE A 282 11.85 48.42 2.72
C PHE A 282 11.03 47.79 1.58
N VAL A 283 10.94 48.45 0.41
CA VAL A 283 10.14 47.95 -0.72
C VAL A 283 10.65 46.57 -1.21
N VAL A 284 11.97 46.39 -1.32
CA VAL A 284 12.55 45.11 -1.74
C VAL A 284 12.25 43.98 -0.74
N ILE A 285 12.41 44.25 0.55
CA ILE A 285 12.11 43.24 1.59
C ILE A 285 10.63 43.00 1.76
N LEU A 286 9.79 44.01 1.56
CA LEU A 286 8.34 43.90 1.61
C LEU A 286 7.85 42.85 0.61
N GLU A 287 8.36 42.83 -0.61
CA GLU A 287 7.99 41.83 -1.62
C GLU A 287 8.31 40.42 -1.14
N LYS A 288 9.50 40.17 -0.59
CA LYS A 288 9.92 38.89 -0.02
C LYS A 288 9.11 38.48 1.20
N PHE A 289 8.76 39.45 2.05
CA PHE A 289 7.92 39.23 3.22
C PHE A 289 6.50 38.80 2.80
N VAL A 290 5.93 39.50 1.82
CA VAL A 290 4.61 39.20 1.23
C VAL A 290 4.59 37.79 0.65
N GLU A 291 5.60 37.44 -0.16
CA GLU A 291 5.74 36.12 -0.78
C GLU A 291 5.76 34.99 0.29
N SER A 292 6.52 35.18 1.36
CA SER A 292 6.64 34.22 2.46
C SER A 292 5.31 33.94 3.15
N ILE A 293 4.48 34.96 3.37
CA ILE A 293 3.20 34.79 4.07
C ILE A 293 2.14 34.18 3.17
N ILE A 294 2.05 34.59 1.90
CA ILE A 294 1.02 34.09 0.98
C ILE A 294 1.20 32.62 0.65
N GLY A 295 2.42 32.10 0.69
CA GLY A 295 2.70 30.67 0.49
C GLY A 295 2.08 29.76 1.56
N ILE A 296 1.91 30.26 2.80
CA ILE A 296 1.46 29.44 3.94
C ILE A 296 0.04 28.87 3.77
N PRO A 297 -1.01 29.62 3.40
CA PRO A 297 -2.36 29.08 3.23
C PRO A 297 -2.45 27.97 2.17
N PHE A 298 -1.72 28.06 1.06
CA PHE A 298 -1.71 27.04 0.02
C PHE A 298 -1.04 25.76 0.53
N ALA A 299 0.08 25.89 1.19
CA ALA A 299 0.78 24.77 1.77
C ALA A 299 -0.02 24.05 2.90
N ILE A 300 -0.91 24.79 3.61
CA ILE A 300 -1.87 24.18 4.56
C ILE A 300 -2.91 23.33 3.81
N VAL A 301 -3.35 23.74 2.62
CA VAL A 301 -4.29 22.95 1.80
C VAL A 301 -3.63 21.62 1.39
N ASP A 302 -2.39 21.68 0.91
CA ASP A 302 -1.64 20.48 0.53
C ASP A 302 -1.36 19.58 1.73
N ALA A 303 -1.05 20.16 2.89
CA ALA A 303 -0.93 19.45 4.15
C ALA A 303 -2.22 18.70 4.54
N THR A 304 -3.41 19.30 4.31
CA THR A 304 -4.68 18.63 4.61
C THR A 304 -4.93 17.42 3.69
N GLY A 305 -4.55 17.51 2.41
CA GLY A 305 -4.58 16.39 1.46
C GLY A 305 -3.68 15.23 1.92
N CYS A 306 -2.43 15.56 2.21
CA CYS A 306 -1.45 14.59 2.73
C CYS A 306 -1.94 13.93 4.04
N MET A 307 -2.54 14.69 4.98
CA MET A 307 -3.08 14.13 6.23
C MET A 307 -4.17 13.09 5.99
N VAL A 308 -5.01 13.25 4.98
CA VAL A 308 -6.04 12.26 4.61
C VAL A 308 -5.37 10.98 4.11
N CYS A 309 -4.36 11.09 3.24
CA CYS A 309 -3.59 9.95 2.76
C CYS A 309 -2.87 9.22 3.90
N ILE A 310 -2.20 9.96 4.78
CA ILE A 310 -1.56 9.39 5.99
C ILE A 310 -2.59 8.69 6.88
N GLY A 311 -3.80 9.27 7.07
CA GLY A 311 -4.87 8.64 7.85
C GLY A 311 -5.29 7.27 7.30
N ARG A 312 -5.33 7.11 5.96
CA ARG A 312 -5.62 5.82 5.32
C ARG A 312 -4.47 4.81 5.50
N LEU A 313 -3.22 5.27 5.38
CA LEU A 313 -2.03 4.43 5.61
C LEU A 313 -1.88 4.02 7.08
N GLU A 314 -2.16 4.91 8.02
CA GLU A 314 -2.21 4.58 9.45
C GLU A 314 -3.34 3.58 9.77
N GLY A 315 -4.44 3.61 9.01
CA GLY A 315 -5.48 2.59 9.06
C GLY A 315 -4.93 1.19 8.73
N ILE A 316 -4.03 1.08 7.73
CA ILE A 316 -3.33 -0.16 7.41
C ILE A 316 -2.39 -0.57 8.55
N LEU A 317 -1.60 0.38 9.07
CA LEU A 317 -0.66 0.11 10.16
C LEU A 317 -1.34 -0.30 11.47
N SER A 318 -2.58 0.16 11.70
CA SER A 318 -3.39 -0.17 12.88
C SER A 318 -4.29 -1.39 12.68
N ALA A 319 -4.36 -1.96 11.47
CA ALA A 319 -5.11 -3.18 11.22
C ALA A 319 -4.57 -4.32 12.10
N LYS A 320 -5.45 -5.25 12.47
CA LYS A 320 -5.05 -6.40 13.29
C LYS A 320 -3.96 -7.20 12.58
N ASP A 321 -2.94 -7.57 13.33
CA ASP A 321 -1.99 -8.58 12.88
C ASP A 321 -2.65 -9.95 12.95
N GLU A 322 -2.21 -10.85 12.08
CA GLU A 322 -2.51 -12.26 12.22
C GLU A 322 -1.99 -12.69 13.61
N HIS A 323 -2.91 -13.04 14.51
CA HIS A 323 -2.56 -13.36 15.88
C HIS A 323 -3.06 -14.75 16.24
N PHE A 324 -2.11 -15.62 16.49
CA PHE A 324 -2.28 -16.94 17.05
C PHE A 324 -1.42 -17.04 18.31
N GLY A 325 -1.28 -18.24 18.88
CA GLY A 325 -0.40 -18.45 20.03
C GLY A 325 1.08 -18.44 19.66
N ASP A 326 1.90 -18.75 20.65
CA ASP A 326 3.37 -18.76 20.53
C ASP A 326 3.95 -20.18 20.59
N LYS A 327 3.12 -21.22 20.79
CA LYS A 327 3.59 -22.59 20.91
C LYS A 327 4.07 -23.12 19.55
N THR A 328 5.28 -23.65 19.49
CA THR A 328 5.89 -24.24 18.29
C THR A 328 6.02 -25.75 18.46
N TYR A 329 5.69 -26.49 17.42
CA TYR A 329 5.81 -27.94 17.41
C TYR A 329 6.18 -28.44 16.00
N LYS A 330 7.12 -29.40 15.91
CA LYS A 330 7.48 -30.05 14.64
C LYS A 330 7.10 -31.53 14.69
N ALA A 331 6.26 -31.97 13.77
CA ALA A 331 5.79 -33.35 13.68
C ALA A 331 6.94 -34.39 13.47
N THR A 332 8.09 -33.94 12.97
CA THR A 332 9.29 -34.80 12.83
C THR A 332 9.84 -35.31 14.16
N ASN A 333 9.43 -34.72 15.30
CA ASN A 333 9.86 -35.20 16.63
C ASN A 333 8.99 -36.34 17.18
N ILE A 334 7.87 -36.68 16.53
CA ILE A 334 6.96 -37.74 16.99
C ILE A 334 7.64 -39.13 16.92
N ALA A 335 8.52 -39.37 15.96
CA ALA A 335 9.20 -40.66 15.82
C ALA A 335 10.30 -40.95 16.87
N ASN A 336 10.77 -39.90 17.60
CA ASN A 336 11.92 -40.01 18.51
C ASN A 336 11.64 -39.66 19.99
N SER A 337 10.43 -39.20 20.36
CA SER A 337 10.11 -38.80 21.72
C SER A 337 9.03 -39.66 22.39
N VAL A 338 9.35 -40.95 22.58
CA VAL A 338 8.52 -41.91 23.38
C VAL A 338 8.80 -41.76 24.89
N SER A 339 9.16 -40.58 25.42
CA SER A 339 9.56 -40.47 26.82
C SER A 339 9.04 -39.24 27.60
N ASP A 340 8.07 -38.46 27.11
CA ASP A 340 7.47 -37.39 27.90
C ASP A 340 5.96 -37.62 28.08
N GLU A 341 5.54 -37.77 29.35
CA GLU A 341 4.19 -38.12 29.83
C GLU A 341 3.08 -37.06 29.62
N ASN A 342 3.26 -36.06 28.74
CA ASN A 342 2.22 -35.15 28.30
C ASN A 342 1.88 -35.42 26.82
N VAL A 343 1.51 -36.68 26.50
CA VAL A 343 1.20 -37.13 25.15
C VAL A 343 -0.13 -36.54 24.71
N LEU A 344 -0.05 -35.69 23.70
CA LEU A 344 -1.13 -35.33 22.79
C LEU A 344 -1.80 -36.62 22.32
N ASP A 345 -3.12 -36.64 22.20
CA ASP A 345 -3.91 -37.78 21.73
C ASP A 345 -3.39 -38.18 20.32
N GLU A 346 -2.50 -39.20 20.24
CA GLU A 346 -1.73 -39.54 19.03
C GLU A 346 -2.57 -40.08 17.87
N ASP A 347 -3.86 -40.36 18.13
CA ASP A 347 -4.73 -40.94 17.13
C ASP A 347 -5.27 -39.92 16.13
N TYR A 348 -5.44 -38.64 16.50
CA TYR A 348 -6.04 -37.61 15.63
C TYR A 348 -5.12 -36.43 15.35
N VAL A 349 -4.86 -36.19 14.05
CA VAL A 349 -4.03 -35.08 13.60
C VAL A 349 -4.82 -33.77 13.54
N ILE A 350 -6.10 -33.86 13.15
CA ILE A 350 -7.01 -32.72 13.02
C ILE A 350 -8.32 -33.05 13.70
N GLU A 351 -8.80 -32.13 14.53
CA GLU A 351 -10.11 -32.23 15.17
C GLU A 351 -10.87 -30.92 15.03
N PHE A 352 -12.04 -30.96 14.41
CA PHE A 352 -13.04 -29.91 14.42
C PHE A 352 -14.16 -30.31 15.36
N ASP A 353 -14.50 -29.45 16.31
CA ASP A 353 -15.59 -29.66 17.26
C ASP A 353 -16.53 -28.47 17.26
N ASN A 354 -17.75 -28.67 16.77
CA ASN A 354 -18.84 -27.70 16.68
C ASN A 354 -18.45 -26.37 16.03
N ILE A 355 -17.62 -26.42 14.98
CA ILE A 355 -17.12 -25.23 14.29
C ILE A 355 -18.27 -24.46 13.64
N LYS A 356 -18.35 -23.17 13.98
CA LYS A 356 -19.16 -22.17 13.29
C LYS A 356 -18.26 -21.11 12.68
N PHE A 357 -18.65 -20.64 11.50
CA PHE A 357 -17.90 -19.59 10.84
C PHE A 357 -18.77 -18.72 9.95
N ALA A 358 -18.55 -17.41 10.00
CA ALA A 358 -19.16 -16.40 9.14
C ALA A 358 -18.10 -15.40 8.64
N TYR A 359 -18.11 -15.06 7.34
CA TYR A 359 -17.29 -13.97 6.82
C TYR A 359 -17.81 -12.61 7.24
N LYS A 360 -19.12 -12.48 7.44
CA LYS A 360 -19.80 -11.28 7.94
C LYS A 360 -20.73 -11.67 9.07
N GLU A 361 -20.85 -10.80 10.07
CA GLU A 361 -21.80 -11.04 11.18
C GLU A 361 -23.20 -11.33 10.65
N GLY A 362 -23.78 -12.44 11.13
CA GLY A 362 -25.15 -12.87 10.80
C GLY A 362 -25.29 -13.80 9.59
N GLU A 363 -24.23 -14.05 8.81
CA GLU A 363 -24.26 -14.94 7.64
C GLU A 363 -23.34 -16.16 7.87
N ASN A 364 -23.79 -17.15 8.64
CA ASN A 364 -23.00 -18.36 8.89
C ASN A 364 -22.83 -19.18 7.61
N VAL A 365 -21.57 -19.44 7.28
CA VAL A 365 -21.16 -20.32 6.16
C VAL A 365 -20.93 -21.74 6.66
N LEU A 366 -20.40 -21.90 7.88
CA LEU A 366 -20.31 -23.19 8.56
C LEU A 366 -21.17 -23.17 9.83
N ASN A 367 -21.89 -24.26 10.06
CA ASN A 367 -22.83 -24.40 11.16
C ASN A 367 -22.64 -25.77 11.84
N ASP A 368 -22.04 -25.78 13.02
CA ASP A 368 -21.84 -26.96 13.86
C ASP A 368 -21.10 -28.10 13.12
N VAL A 369 -19.99 -27.77 12.43
CA VAL A 369 -19.17 -28.75 11.70
C VAL A 369 -18.24 -29.46 12.68
N SER A 370 -18.37 -30.78 12.79
CA SER A 370 -17.54 -31.62 13.66
C SER A 370 -17.02 -32.84 12.90
N PHE A 371 -15.70 -33.02 12.89
CA PHE A 371 -15.03 -34.20 12.34
C PHE A 371 -13.62 -34.34 12.93
N LYS A 372 -13.08 -35.56 12.86
CA LYS A 372 -11.70 -35.86 13.30
C LYS A 372 -10.99 -36.62 12.19
N ILE A 373 -9.70 -36.39 12.02
CA ILE A 373 -8.86 -37.02 10.99
C ILE A 373 -7.70 -37.72 11.68
N LYS A 374 -7.52 -39.03 11.37
CA LYS A 374 -6.43 -39.84 11.89
C LYS A 374 -5.14 -39.56 11.13
N ASN A 375 -4.03 -39.84 11.77
CA ASN A 375 -2.73 -39.82 11.10
C ASN A 375 -2.68 -40.85 9.93
N GLY A 376 -2.29 -40.38 8.75
CA GLY A 376 -2.23 -41.20 7.53
C GLY A 376 -3.59 -41.42 6.86
N GLU A 377 -4.71 -40.87 7.36
CA GLU A 377 -6.02 -40.98 6.75
C GLU A 377 -6.15 -40.06 5.51
N ASN A 378 -6.71 -40.58 4.43
CA ASN A 378 -7.02 -39.84 3.22
C ASN A 378 -8.50 -39.51 3.16
N ILE A 379 -8.86 -38.22 3.28
CA ILE A 379 -10.24 -37.77 3.35
C ILE A 379 -10.61 -36.94 2.11
N ALA A 380 -11.80 -37.21 1.55
CA ALA A 380 -12.40 -36.38 0.53
C ALA A 380 -13.56 -35.54 1.13
N ILE A 381 -13.57 -34.23 0.87
CA ILE A 381 -14.67 -33.32 1.19
C ILE A 381 -15.43 -33.02 -0.10
N VAL A 382 -16.70 -33.40 -0.14
CA VAL A 382 -17.58 -33.22 -1.31
C VAL A 382 -18.82 -32.41 -0.91
N GLY A 383 -19.53 -31.89 -1.89
CA GLY A 383 -20.76 -31.12 -1.66
C GLY A 383 -21.02 -30.09 -2.75
N SER A 384 -22.17 -29.45 -2.70
CA SER A 384 -22.57 -28.42 -3.67
C SER A 384 -21.62 -27.20 -3.66
N SER A 385 -21.61 -26.46 -4.77
CA SER A 385 -20.88 -25.18 -4.83
C SER A 385 -21.48 -24.22 -3.78
N GLY A 386 -20.61 -23.50 -3.07
CA GLY A 386 -21.02 -22.65 -1.95
C GLY A 386 -21.35 -23.38 -0.64
N GLY A 387 -21.18 -24.71 -0.57
CA GLY A 387 -21.45 -25.51 0.64
C GLY A 387 -20.49 -25.28 1.81
N GLY A 388 -19.40 -24.51 1.65
CA GLY A 388 -18.43 -24.22 2.70
C GLY A 388 -17.11 -25.00 2.62
N LYS A 389 -16.87 -25.79 1.57
CA LYS A 389 -15.64 -26.61 1.39
C LYS A 389 -14.36 -25.78 1.45
N THR A 390 -14.24 -24.74 0.64
CA THR A 390 -13.09 -23.83 0.63
C THR A 390 -12.91 -23.10 1.96
N THR A 391 -14.02 -22.85 2.67
CA THR A 391 -13.98 -22.24 4.00
C THR A 391 -13.32 -23.16 5.03
N ILE A 392 -13.57 -24.48 4.96
CA ILE A 392 -12.88 -25.47 5.80
C ILE A 392 -11.36 -25.39 5.53
N PHE A 393 -10.92 -25.33 4.27
CA PHE A 393 -9.49 -25.21 3.94
C PHE A 393 -8.88 -23.92 4.46
N ARG A 394 -9.61 -22.79 4.35
CA ARG A 394 -9.15 -21.52 4.91
C ARG A 394 -8.97 -21.56 6.42
N LEU A 395 -9.85 -22.29 7.14
CA LEU A 395 -9.71 -22.52 8.58
C LEU A 395 -8.54 -23.47 8.87
N LEU A 396 -8.40 -24.57 8.13
CA LEU A 396 -7.29 -25.52 8.29
C LEU A 396 -5.92 -24.84 8.09
N CYS A 397 -5.79 -23.96 7.09
CA CYS A 397 -4.59 -23.15 6.87
C CYS A 397 -4.38 -22.04 7.92
N GLY A 398 -5.31 -21.85 8.85
CA GLY A 398 -5.28 -20.75 9.82
C GLY A 398 -5.35 -19.37 9.17
N LEU A 399 -5.97 -19.24 7.99
CA LEU A 399 -6.23 -17.94 7.35
C LEU A 399 -7.37 -17.17 8.03
N TYR A 400 -8.23 -17.90 8.73
CA TYR A 400 -9.34 -17.38 9.52
C TYR A 400 -9.44 -18.11 10.86
N HIS A 401 -10.01 -17.44 11.85
CA HIS A 401 -10.41 -18.05 13.12
C HIS A 401 -11.86 -18.50 13.05
N ALA A 402 -12.18 -19.63 13.67
CA ALA A 402 -13.57 -20.03 13.85
C ALA A 402 -14.31 -18.97 14.67
N SER A 403 -15.60 -18.74 14.34
CA SER A 403 -16.44 -17.82 15.11
C SER A 403 -16.89 -18.45 16.45
N ASP A 404 -17.02 -19.79 16.46
CA ASP A 404 -17.39 -20.61 17.63
C ASP A 404 -16.89 -22.04 17.39
N GLY A 405 -16.75 -22.85 18.46
CA GLY A 405 -16.21 -24.19 18.39
C GLY A 405 -14.68 -24.24 18.53
N THR A 406 -14.10 -25.43 18.41
CA THR A 406 -12.65 -25.67 18.62
C THR A 406 -12.03 -26.37 17.44
N TYR A 407 -10.93 -25.85 16.91
CA TYR A 407 -10.06 -26.53 15.95
C TYR A 407 -8.75 -26.90 16.64
N LYS A 408 -8.46 -28.21 16.70
CA LYS A 408 -7.21 -28.72 17.22
C LYS A 408 -6.36 -29.34 16.12
N LEU A 409 -5.06 -29.04 16.17
CA LEU A 409 -4.02 -29.63 15.33
C LEU A 409 -3.06 -30.38 16.25
N TYR A 410 -2.92 -31.71 16.06
CA TYR A 410 -2.17 -32.60 16.95
C TYR A 410 -2.60 -32.47 18.42
N GLY A 411 -3.92 -32.44 18.67
CA GLY A 411 -4.52 -32.32 20.01
C GLY A 411 -4.43 -30.94 20.67
N MET A 412 -3.68 -29.98 20.10
CA MET A 412 -3.55 -28.60 20.60
C MET A 412 -4.44 -27.63 19.84
N ASP A 413 -5.13 -26.73 20.53
CA ASP A 413 -5.95 -25.70 19.92
C ASP A 413 -5.11 -24.83 18.97
N ILE A 414 -5.62 -24.57 17.76
CA ILE A 414 -4.92 -23.76 16.75
C ILE A 414 -4.62 -22.35 17.25
N ASN A 415 -5.43 -21.80 18.15
CA ASN A 415 -5.22 -20.50 18.74
C ASN A 415 -4.03 -20.45 19.73
N GLU A 416 -3.50 -21.58 20.16
CA GLU A 416 -2.29 -21.70 20.97
C GLU A 416 -1.02 -21.87 20.14
N TRP A 417 -1.16 -22.27 18.87
CA TRP A 417 -0.04 -22.47 17.97
C TRP A 417 0.58 -21.16 17.50
N ASN A 418 1.91 -21.15 17.35
CA ASN A 418 2.54 -20.24 16.41
C ASN A 418 2.09 -20.62 15.00
N ILE A 419 1.44 -19.73 14.28
CA ILE A 419 0.80 -20.08 13.00
C ILE A 419 1.82 -20.46 11.91
N GLU A 420 3.02 -19.90 11.93
CA GLU A 420 4.09 -20.27 11.01
C GLU A 420 4.50 -21.72 11.25
N SER A 421 4.63 -22.12 12.52
CA SER A 421 4.93 -23.49 12.90
C SER A 421 3.80 -24.47 12.56
N ALA A 422 2.53 -24.07 12.73
CA ALA A 422 1.40 -24.87 12.28
C ALA A 422 1.43 -25.09 10.76
N ARG A 423 1.68 -24.06 9.98
CA ARG A 423 1.80 -24.11 8.51
C ARG A 423 3.04 -24.87 8.01
N GLU A 424 4.11 -24.96 8.81
CA GLU A 424 5.25 -25.83 8.50
C GLU A 424 4.85 -27.32 8.42
N ASN A 425 3.80 -27.74 9.12
CA ASN A 425 3.30 -29.11 9.12
C ASN A 425 2.31 -29.41 7.98
N MET A 426 1.95 -28.40 7.16
CA MET A 426 0.95 -28.53 6.09
C MET A 426 1.51 -28.06 4.75
N ALA A 427 1.10 -28.71 3.65
CA ALA A 427 1.29 -28.18 2.30
C ALA A 427 -0.06 -28.06 1.60
N LEU A 428 -0.25 -26.93 0.90
CA LEU A 428 -1.45 -26.64 0.13
C LEU A 428 -1.15 -26.72 -1.37
N VAL A 429 -1.96 -27.48 -2.10
CA VAL A 429 -2.05 -27.46 -3.56
C VAL A 429 -3.41 -26.88 -3.91
N SER A 430 -3.42 -25.62 -4.34
CA SER A 430 -4.65 -24.87 -4.65
C SER A 430 -5.16 -25.15 -6.06
N GLN A 431 -6.44 -24.96 -6.28
CA GLN A 431 -7.10 -25.03 -7.60
C GLN A 431 -6.44 -24.04 -8.59
N ASP A 432 -6.36 -22.77 -8.19
CA ASP A 432 -5.66 -21.74 -8.96
C ASP A 432 -4.21 -21.65 -8.47
N THR A 433 -3.33 -22.32 -9.22
CA THR A 433 -1.90 -22.29 -8.91
C THR A 433 -1.28 -20.94 -9.26
N PHE A 434 -0.81 -20.23 -8.25
CA PHE A 434 -0.04 -19.00 -8.44
C PHE A 434 1.47 -19.29 -8.55
N LEU A 435 2.09 -18.77 -9.63
CA LEU A 435 3.53 -18.78 -9.81
C LEU A 435 4.08 -17.36 -9.72
N PHE A 436 5.14 -17.20 -8.95
CA PHE A 436 5.83 -15.91 -8.80
C PHE A 436 6.70 -15.60 -10.01
N PRO A 437 6.87 -14.31 -10.37
CA PRO A 437 7.88 -13.94 -11.35
C PRO A 437 9.27 -14.38 -10.87
N GLY A 438 10.00 -15.11 -11.73
CA GLY A 438 11.28 -15.70 -11.39
C GLY A 438 11.53 -17.00 -12.16
N THR A 439 12.57 -17.74 -11.83
CA THR A 439 12.86 -19.00 -12.53
C THR A 439 11.92 -20.14 -12.07
N ILE A 440 11.83 -21.19 -12.86
CA ILE A 440 11.11 -22.42 -12.48
C ILE A 440 11.70 -22.99 -11.20
N GLU A 441 13.02 -23.03 -11.10
CA GLU A 441 13.71 -23.51 -9.90
C GLU A 441 13.36 -22.72 -8.67
N GLU A 442 13.39 -21.39 -8.73
CA GLU A 442 12.98 -20.50 -7.61
C GLU A 442 11.54 -20.80 -7.17
N ASN A 443 10.63 -20.96 -8.13
CA ASN A 443 9.24 -21.28 -7.84
C ASN A 443 9.06 -22.61 -7.10
N ILE A 444 9.84 -23.63 -7.41
CA ILE A 444 9.80 -24.91 -6.72
C ILE A 444 10.47 -24.82 -5.35
N ARG A 445 11.58 -24.09 -5.24
CA ARG A 445 12.30 -23.83 -3.98
C ARG A 445 11.46 -23.10 -2.93
N TYR A 446 10.36 -22.46 -3.29
CA TYR A 446 9.43 -21.94 -2.27
C TYR A 446 8.82 -23.04 -1.38
N GLY A 447 8.89 -24.31 -1.76
CA GLY A 447 8.60 -25.43 -0.86
C GLY A 447 9.64 -25.60 0.25
N ASN A 448 10.93 -25.43 -0.10
CA ASN A 448 12.06 -25.43 0.84
C ASN A 448 13.19 -24.55 0.27
N ILE A 449 13.33 -23.34 0.80
CA ILE A 449 14.28 -22.31 0.31
C ILE A 449 15.73 -22.79 0.35
N ASN A 450 16.06 -23.70 1.28
CA ASN A 450 17.41 -24.21 1.49
C ASN A 450 17.69 -25.49 0.67
N ALA A 451 16.75 -25.95 -0.17
CA ALA A 451 16.92 -27.16 -0.96
C ALA A 451 18.04 -27.02 -2.00
N THR A 452 18.77 -28.11 -2.22
CA THR A 452 19.78 -28.21 -3.29
C THR A 452 19.10 -28.36 -4.65
N HIS A 453 19.86 -28.12 -5.73
CA HIS A 453 19.36 -28.33 -7.09
C HIS A 453 18.91 -29.80 -7.29
N ASP A 454 19.67 -30.79 -6.80
CA ASP A 454 19.33 -32.19 -6.92
C ASP A 454 18.01 -32.54 -6.22
N GLU A 455 17.73 -31.95 -5.05
CA GLU A 455 16.44 -32.12 -4.36
C GLU A 455 15.28 -31.52 -5.17
N VAL A 456 15.49 -30.37 -5.81
CA VAL A 456 14.52 -29.75 -6.71
C VAL A 456 14.25 -30.66 -7.91
N VAL A 457 15.31 -31.18 -8.55
CA VAL A 457 15.20 -32.10 -9.69
C VAL A 457 14.43 -33.38 -9.30
N ASN A 458 14.72 -33.94 -8.13
CA ASN A 458 14.02 -35.13 -7.65
C ASN A 458 12.54 -34.86 -7.39
N ALA A 459 12.21 -33.74 -6.76
CA ALA A 459 10.81 -33.31 -6.58
C ALA A 459 10.09 -33.14 -7.92
N CYS A 460 10.77 -32.63 -8.96
CA CYS A 460 10.22 -32.50 -10.31
C CYS A 460 9.99 -33.84 -11.00
N LYS A 461 10.87 -34.81 -10.79
CA LYS A 461 10.70 -36.19 -11.30
C LYS A 461 9.47 -36.82 -10.66
N ASP A 462 9.31 -36.69 -9.37
CA ASP A 462 8.14 -37.19 -8.64
C ASP A 462 6.85 -36.50 -9.07
N ALA A 463 6.92 -35.19 -9.35
CA ALA A 463 5.79 -34.39 -9.86
C ALA A 463 5.56 -34.55 -11.38
N ARG A 464 6.30 -35.42 -12.08
CA ARG A 464 6.15 -35.66 -13.52
C ARG A 464 6.29 -34.40 -14.40
N ILE A 465 7.13 -33.44 -13.98
CA ILE A 465 7.36 -32.17 -14.71
C ILE A 465 8.81 -32.01 -15.21
N HIS A 466 9.75 -32.86 -14.74
CA HIS A 466 11.17 -32.79 -15.06
C HIS A 466 11.45 -32.77 -16.57
N ASP A 467 10.92 -33.78 -17.31
CA ASP A 467 11.18 -33.92 -18.75
C ASP A 467 10.69 -32.72 -19.56
N PHE A 468 9.58 -32.08 -19.11
CA PHE A 468 9.10 -30.84 -19.70
C PHE A 468 10.09 -29.70 -19.44
N ILE A 469 10.60 -29.55 -18.20
CA ILE A 469 11.53 -28.49 -17.82
C ILE A 469 12.84 -28.64 -18.60
N GLU A 470 13.40 -29.83 -18.70
CA GLU A 470 14.63 -30.11 -19.48
C GLU A 470 14.46 -29.86 -20.98
N GLY A 471 13.26 -29.99 -21.50
CA GLY A 471 12.93 -29.67 -22.90
C GLY A 471 12.87 -28.17 -23.19
N LEU A 472 12.91 -27.29 -22.17
CA LEU A 472 12.96 -25.84 -22.34
C LEU A 472 14.40 -25.38 -22.64
N THR A 473 14.54 -24.28 -23.38
CA THR A 473 15.86 -23.75 -23.78
C THR A 473 16.78 -23.49 -22.60
N ASP A 474 16.25 -22.93 -21.52
CA ASP A 474 17.00 -22.57 -20.32
C ASP A 474 16.74 -23.54 -19.14
N GLY A 475 16.03 -24.67 -19.39
CA GLY A 475 15.72 -25.66 -18.38
C GLY A 475 15.11 -25.08 -17.11
N TYR A 476 15.68 -25.38 -15.97
CA TYR A 476 15.25 -24.91 -14.65
C TYR A 476 15.40 -23.39 -14.46
N GLU A 477 16.32 -22.75 -15.20
CA GLU A 477 16.54 -21.30 -15.19
C GLU A 477 15.54 -20.53 -16.06
N THR A 478 14.60 -21.22 -16.72
CA THR A 478 13.55 -20.59 -17.51
C THR A 478 12.73 -19.62 -16.65
N VAL A 479 12.69 -18.35 -17.05
CA VAL A 479 11.99 -17.29 -16.32
C VAL A 479 10.50 -17.34 -16.61
N ILE A 480 9.70 -17.38 -15.55
CA ILE A 480 8.23 -17.36 -15.59
C ILE A 480 7.75 -15.93 -15.33
N SER A 481 6.79 -15.47 -16.14
CA SER A 481 6.07 -14.21 -15.90
C SER A 481 5.04 -14.38 -14.75
N GLU A 482 4.52 -13.25 -14.27
CA GLU A 482 3.49 -13.23 -13.22
C GLU A 482 2.31 -14.18 -13.56
N GLY A 483 1.96 -15.03 -12.62
CA GLY A 483 0.92 -16.05 -12.77
C GLY A 483 1.25 -17.20 -13.70
N GLY A 484 2.42 -17.24 -14.34
CA GLY A 484 2.84 -18.34 -15.23
C GLY A 484 1.99 -18.45 -16.49
N SER A 485 1.58 -17.33 -17.09
CA SER A 485 0.67 -17.29 -18.24
C SER A 485 1.20 -18.02 -19.49
N GLN A 486 2.50 -18.22 -19.59
CA GLN A 486 3.15 -18.98 -20.68
C GLN A 486 3.08 -20.51 -20.50
N LEU A 487 2.66 -20.98 -19.32
CA LEU A 487 2.54 -22.40 -19.01
C LEU A 487 1.08 -22.87 -19.12
N SER A 488 0.87 -24.14 -19.53
CA SER A 488 -0.46 -24.75 -19.46
C SER A 488 -0.93 -24.91 -18.01
N GLY A 489 -2.25 -25.06 -17.80
CA GLY A 489 -2.82 -25.31 -16.48
C GLY A 489 -2.19 -26.52 -15.78
N GLY A 490 -2.02 -27.62 -16.51
CA GLY A 490 -1.41 -28.84 -15.99
C GLY A 490 0.10 -28.69 -15.68
N GLN A 491 0.83 -27.86 -16.43
CA GLN A 491 2.23 -27.56 -16.11
C GLN A 491 2.33 -26.75 -14.83
N ARG A 492 1.51 -25.69 -14.67
CA ARG A 492 1.47 -24.92 -13.42
C ARG A 492 1.13 -25.81 -12.23
N GLN A 493 0.13 -26.70 -12.38
CA GLN A 493 -0.31 -27.59 -11.33
C GLN A 493 0.81 -28.57 -10.89
N ARG A 494 1.54 -29.15 -11.86
CA ARG A 494 2.67 -30.05 -11.53
C ARG A 494 3.83 -29.31 -10.87
N ILE A 495 4.07 -28.04 -11.19
CA ILE A 495 5.03 -27.20 -10.46
C ILE A 495 4.56 -26.98 -9.01
N ALA A 496 3.26 -26.76 -8.77
CA ALA A 496 2.73 -26.65 -7.40
C ALA A 496 2.85 -27.97 -6.63
N ILE A 497 2.64 -29.11 -7.30
CA ILE A 497 2.84 -30.44 -6.70
C ILE A 497 4.33 -30.65 -6.37
N ALA A 498 5.26 -30.30 -7.26
CA ALA A 498 6.71 -30.35 -7.00
C ALA A 498 7.09 -29.50 -5.77
N ARG A 499 6.50 -28.30 -5.64
CA ARG A 499 6.65 -27.43 -4.45
C ARG A 499 6.17 -28.12 -3.17
N ALA A 500 5.03 -28.82 -3.22
CA ALA A 500 4.49 -29.56 -2.08
C ALA A 500 5.32 -30.81 -1.74
N ILE A 501 5.85 -31.52 -2.75
CA ILE A 501 6.76 -32.64 -2.55
C ILE A 501 8.04 -32.17 -1.87
N LEU A 502 8.64 -31.09 -2.35
CA LEU A 502 9.88 -30.51 -1.79
C LEU A 502 9.69 -30.02 -0.35
N LYS A 503 8.51 -29.50 -0.02
CA LYS A 503 8.17 -29.11 1.36
C LYS A 503 8.08 -30.28 2.31
N ASN A 504 7.69 -31.46 1.82
CA ASN A 504 7.63 -32.74 2.52
C ASN A 504 6.96 -32.71 3.90
N THR A 505 5.72 -32.24 3.95
CA THR A 505 4.92 -32.12 5.18
C THR A 505 4.08 -33.36 5.47
N PRO A 506 3.71 -33.63 6.72
CA PRO A 506 2.84 -34.74 7.11
C PRO A 506 1.37 -34.54 6.70
N ILE A 507 0.90 -33.31 6.55
CA ILE A 507 -0.48 -32.98 6.19
C ILE A 507 -0.51 -32.32 4.81
N LEU A 508 -1.41 -32.78 3.95
CA LEU A 508 -1.63 -32.27 2.60
C LEU A 508 -3.07 -31.75 2.46
N LEU A 509 -3.20 -30.55 1.94
CA LEU A 509 -4.46 -29.92 1.61
C LEU A 509 -4.53 -29.76 0.08
N LEU A 510 -5.46 -30.45 -0.57
CA LEU A 510 -5.59 -30.52 -2.02
C LEU A 510 -6.94 -29.92 -2.45
N ASP A 511 -6.92 -28.74 -3.07
CA ASP A 511 -8.12 -28.05 -3.52
C ASP A 511 -8.32 -28.25 -5.03
N GLU A 512 -9.20 -29.14 -5.42
CA GLU A 512 -9.56 -29.50 -6.81
C GLU A 512 -8.34 -29.63 -7.77
N PRO A 513 -7.36 -30.45 -7.44
CA PRO A 513 -6.06 -30.43 -8.15
C PRO A 513 -6.13 -30.86 -9.62
N THR A 514 -7.28 -31.35 -10.12
CA THR A 514 -7.44 -31.86 -11.50
C THR A 514 -8.54 -31.16 -12.30
N SER A 515 -9.15 -30.07 -11.78
CA SER A 515 -10.18 -29.34 -12.50
C SER A 515 -9.60 -28.59 -13.72
N ALA A 516 -10.31 -28.62 -14.86
CA ALA A 516 -10.00 -27.89 -16.11
C ALA A 516 -8.71 -28.32 -16.87
N ILE A 517 -8.37 -29.61 -16.87
CA ILE A 517 -7.17 -30.15 -17.53
C ILE A 517 -7.57 -31.21 -18.57
N ASP A 518 -6.79 -31.31 -19.65
CA ASP A 518 -6.94 -32.33 -20.71
C ASP A 518 -6.62 -33.76 -20.22
N GLU A 519 -7.29 -34.77 -20.77
CA GLU A 519 -7.18 -36.18 -20.32
C GLU A 519 -5.75 -36.73 -20.26
N GLY A 520 -4.89 -36.34 -21.21
CA GLY A 520 -3.50 -36.82 -21.25
C GLY A 520 -2.64 -36.24 -20.11
N THR A 521 -2.91 -35.03 -19.68
CA THR A 521 -2.22 -34.37 -18.57
C THR A 521 -2.81 -34.77 -17.21
N GLU A 522 -4.09 -35.12 -17.16
CA GLU A 522 -4.77 -35.56 -15.93
C GLU A 522 -4.08 -36.80 -15.30
N GLN A 523 -3.73 -37.78 -16.11
CA GLN A 523 -3.07 -39.01 -15.60
C GLN A 523 -1.70 -38.70 -14.98
N LEU A 524 -0.93 -37.79 -15.59
CA LEU A 524 0.37 -37.37 -15.04
C LEU A 524 0.22 -36.63 -13.69
N ILE A 525 -0.84 -35.86 -13.54
CA ILE A 525 -1.13 -35.16 -12.28
C ILE A 525 -1.59 -36.17 -11.23
N GLN A 526 -2.45 -37.11 -11.59
CA GLN A 526 -2.89 -38.15 -10.66
C GLN A 526 -1.70 -38.99 -10.16
N ASP A 527 -0.81 -39.44 -11.06
CA ASP A 527 0.44 -40.14 -10.69
C ASP A 527 1.31 -39.32 -9.72
N ALA A 528 1.37 -37.99 -9.93
CA ALA A 528 2.14 -37.10 -9.07
C ALA A 528 1.47 -36.92 -7.69
N LEU A 529 0.14 -36.82 -7.65
CA LEU A 529 -0.64 -36.73 -6.41
C LEU A 529 -0.54 -38.04 -5.60
N ASP A 530 -0.65 -39.21 -6.23
CA ASP A 530 -0.52 -40.52 -5.56
C ASP A 530 0.84 -40.66 -4.87
N ARG A 531 1.90 -40.18 -5.53
CA ARG A 531 3.25 -40.14 -4.93
C ARG A 531 3.34 -39.17 -3.77
N LEU A 532 2.76 -37.96 -3.93
CA LEU A 532 2.74 -36.94 -2.90
C LEU A 532 2.00 -37.40 -1.64
N CYS A 533 0.83 -38.05 -1.79
CA CYS A 533 -0.04 -38.50 -0.70
C CYS A 533 0.46 -39.76 0.02
N LYS A 534 1.36 -40.51 -0.58
CA LYS A 534 1.81 -41.82 -0.03
C LYS A 534 2.37 -41.70 1.39
N GLY A 535 1.67 -42.34 2.35
CA GLY A 535 2.06 -42.33 3.77
C GLY A 535 1.85 -41.02 4.50
N LYS A 536 1.03 -40.10 3.97
CA LYS A 536 0.71 -38.81 4.57
C LYS A 536 -0.79 -38.71 4.84
N THR A 537 -1.16 -37.81 5.74
CA THR A 537 -2.57 -37.40 5.94
C THR A 537 -2.97 -36.45 4.82
N SER A 538 -4.03 -36.76 4.07
CA SER A 538 -4.47 -35.87 3.00
C SER A 538 -5.95 -35.52 3.12
N ILE A 539 -6.25 -34.26 2.84
CA ILE A 539 -7.61 -33.74 2.78
C ILE A 539 -7.80 -33.15 1.38
N THR A 540 -8.74 -33.70 0.63
CA THR A 540 -8.98 -33.31 -0.76
C THR A 540 -10.38 -32.73 -0.91
N ILE A 541 -10.51 -31.50 -1.39
CA ILE A 541 -11.77 -31.02 -1.96
C ILE A 541 -11.88 -31.60 -3.36
N ALA A 542 -12.83 -32.49 -3.59
CA ALA A 542 -12.95 -33.21 -4.84
C ALA A 542 -14.29 -32.97 -5.52
N HIS A 543 -14.23 -32.80 -6.84
CA HIS A 543 -15.39 -32.72 -7.72
C HIS A 543 -15.42 -33.88 -8.74
N ARG A 544 -14.32 -34.65 -8.81
CA ARG A 544 -14.22 -35.80 -9.73
C ARG A 544 -14.32 -37.12 -8.98
N LEU A 545 -15.13 -38.03 -9.53
CA LEU A 545 -15.40 -39.32 -8.93
C LEU A 545 -14.12 -40.17 -8.77
N SER A 546 -13.17 -40.05 -9.70
CA SER A 546 -11.87 -40.75 -9.63
C SER A 546 -11.11 -40.43 -8.34
N THR A 547 -11.07 -39.19 -7.93
CA THR A 547 -10.37 -38.74 -6.71
C THR A 547 -11.13 -39.12 -5.42
N ILE A 548 -12.45 -39.30 -5.51
CA ILE A 548 -13.31 -39.55 -4.35
C ILE A 548 -13.33 -41.05 -4.00
N LYS A 549 -13.28 -41.94 -5.01
CA LYS A 549 -13.44 -43.40 -4.83
C LYS A 549 -12.37 -44.01 -3.94
N ASP A 550 -11.15 -43.48 -4.00
CA ASP A 550 -9.97 -44.05 -3.32
C ASP A 550 -9.73 -43.42 -1.92
N ALA A 551 -10.64 -42.50 -1.48
CA ALA A 551 -10.55 -41.93 -0.15
C ALA A 551 -10.99 -42.93 0.94
N ASP A 552 -10.25 -42.99 2.05
CA ASP A 552 -10.62 -43.81 3.22
C ASP A 552 -11.96 -43.41 3.80
N ARG A 553 -12.26 -42.10 3.74
CA ARG A 553 -13.52 -41.54 4.19
C ARG A 553 -13.90 -40.30 3.39
N ILE A 554 -15.18 -40.19 3.08
CA ILE A 554 -15.80 -39.07 2.38
C ILE A 554 -16.67 -38.31 3.37
N ILE A 555 -16.56 -36.99 3.41
CA ILE A 555 -17.40 -36.08 4.19
C ILE A 555 -18.25 -35.27 3.21
N VAL A 556 -19.58 -35.39 3.32
CA VAL A 556 -20.53 -34.66 2.48
C VAL A 556 -20.99 -33.41 3.20
N LEU A 557 -20.68 -32.25 2.60
CA LEU A 557 -21.01 -30.95 3.15
C LEU A 557 -22.16 -30.30 2.37
N GLN A 558 -23.27 -29.96 3.07
CA GLN A 558 -24.41 -29.28 2.49
C GLN A 558 -24.87 -28.14 3.41
N HIS A 559 -25.05 -26.95 2.85
CA HIS A 559 -25.46 -25.76 3.61
C HIS A 559 -24.64 -25.51 4.89
N GLY A 560 -23.33 -25.72 4.80
CA GLY A 560 -22.40 -25.51 5.91
C GLY A 560 -22.49 -26.56 7.03
N ARG A 561 -23.13 -27.73 6.79
CA ARG A 561 -23.22 -28.84 7.75
C ARG A 561 -22.76 -30.13 7.12
N ILE A 562 -22.20 -31.02 7.92
CA ILE A 562 -21.90 -32.40 7.50
C ILE A 562 -23.23 -33.16 7.55
N VAL A 563 -23.67 -33.65 6.39
CA VAL A 563 -24.92 -34.41 6.26
C VAL A 563 -24.68 -35.91 6.19
N GLU A 564 -23.56 -36.33 5.61
CA GLU A 564 -23.18 -37.75 5.48
C GLU A 564 -21.66 -37.90 5.65
N ALA A 565 -21.21 -39.02 6.17
CA ALA A 565 -19.81 -39.41 6.23
C ALA A 565 -19.69 -40.93 6.15
N GLY A 566 -18.74 -41.44 5.33
CA GLY A 566 -18.54 -42.88 5.14
C GLY A 566 -17.61 -43.16 3.97
N THR A 567 -17.42 -44.42 3.64
CA THR A 567 -16.69 -44.83 2.41
C THR A 567 -17.60 -44.64 1.19
N HIS A 568 -17.00 -44.60 0.01
CA HIS A 568 -17.74 -44.52 -1.26
C HIS A 568 -18.90 -45.51 -1.36
N LYS A 569 -18.62 -46.78 -1.04
CA LYS A 569 -19.65 -47.82 -1.09
C LYS A 569 -20.76 -47.62 -0.08
N GLN A 570 -20.42 -47.27 1.18
CA GLN A 570 -21.42 -47.01 2.21
C GLN A 570 -22.37 -45.88 1.83
N LEU A 571 -21.80 -44.79 1.30
CA LEU A 571 -22.59 -43.60 0.92
C LEU A 571 -23.50 -43.84 -0.30
N LEU A 572 -23.06 -44.66 -1.26
CA LEU A 572 -23.91 -45.12 -2.36
C LEU A 572 -25.06 -46.00 -1.87
N ASP A 573 -24.76 -46.95 -0.95
CA ASP A 573 -25.76 -47.86 -0.39
C ASP A 573 -26.81 -47.14 0.48
N MET A 574 -26.45 -46.00 1.07
CA MET A 574 -27.37 -45.14 1.83
C MET A 574 -28.40 -44.42 0.94
N GLY A 575 -28.13 -44.25 -0.35
CA GLY A 575 -29.07 -43.58 -1.28
C GLY A 575 -29.37 -42.12 -0.94
N GLY A 576 -28.46 -41.42 -0.23
CA GLY A 576 -28.60 -40.05 0.21
C GLY A 576 -28.04 -39.02 -0.75
N VAL A 577 -27.63 -37.84 -0.22
CA VAL A 577 -27.12 -36.70 -1.00
C VAL A 577 -25.88 -37.09 -1.83
N TYR A 578 -24.99 -37.94 -1.29
CA TYR A 578 -23.86 -38.44 -2.03
C TYR A 578 -24.25 -39.27 -3.25
N ALA A 579 -25.20 -40.17 -3.06
CA ALA A 579 -25.70 -41.02 -4.14
C ALA A 579 -26.41 -40.21 -5.23
N GLU A 580 -27.13 -39.15 -4.85
CA GLU A 580 -27.74 -38.21 -5.82
C GLU A 580 -26.66 -37.44 -6.64
N MET A 581 -25.52 -37.11 -6.04
CA MET A 581 -24.44 -36.38 -6.72
C MET A 581 -23.60 -37.27 -7.62
N TYR A 582 -23.32 -38.49 -7.24
CA TYR A 582 -22.31 -39.37 -7.83
C TYR A 582 -22.79 -40.79 -8.14
N GLY A 583 -24.03 -41.12 -7.79
CA GLY A 583 -24.67 -42.34 -8.21
C GLY A 583 -25.00 -42.28 -9.70
N GLU A 584 -24.45 -43.16 -10.48
CA GLU A 584 -24.92 -43.37 -11.84
C GLU A 584 -26.34 -43.92 -11.74
N GLY A 585 -27.30 -43.20 -12.38
CA GLY A 585 -28.65 -43.71 -12.59
C GLY A 585 -28.64 -44.89 -13.54
#